data_0b7bc3a2517f06c9e0e011993a9be847
#
_entry.id   0b7bc3a2517f06c9e0e011993a9be847
#
_cell.length_a   1.000
_cell.length_b   1.000
_cell.length_c   1.000
_cell.angle_alpha   90.00
_cell.angle_beta   90.00
_cell.angle_gamma   90.00
#
_symmetry.space_group_name_H-M   'P 1'
#
loop_
_entity.id
_entity.type
_entity.pdbx_description
1 polymer ?
#
loop_
_entity_poly.entity_id
_entity_poly.type
_entity_poly.pdbx_seq_one_letter_code
_entity_poly.pdbx_strand_id
1 'polypeptide(L)'
;IQDIEFTVESGRLWLLQTRSAKRSPQAAVRAAVAFAEDGIISKEQAVRRLSTEQARQLTAPKLVPEAIGQRPLAVGEAACPGVASGVVVIDPEEAETRGQRGEDVILARAITSPNDLHGIIAARGLMTEQGGATSHAAVVSRELGHPCVVGCGSNSVTLLAGQRVTLDGTTGRIFAGSLAIEQTNEESIRDVQKLIEWGMALTPLHIVKSADVSEDAIDLDTFGEEWRAALRAGITVRG
;
A
#
# COMPACT_ATOMS: atom_id res chain seq x y z
N ILE A 1 -24.54 4.52 1.55
CA ILE A 1 -24.82 4.56 3.00
C ILE A 1 -24.83 6.01 3.43
N GLN A 2 -25.86 6.41 4.18
CA GLN A 2 -26.05 7.76 4.68
C GLN A 2 -26.17 7.71 6.21
N ASP A 3 -25.60 8.71 6.88
CA ASP A 3 -25.97 9.05 8.23
C ASP A 3 -27.23 9.92 8.16
N ILE A 4 -28.24 9.58 8.95
CA ILE A 4 -29.52 10.25 8.95
C ILE A 4 -29.84 10.71 10.37
N GLU A 5 -30.12 12.00 10.54
CA GLU A 5 -30.68 12.56 11.76
C GLU A 5 -32.18 12.73 11.59
N PHE A 6 -32.96 12.25 12.53
CA PHE A 6 -34.40 12.36 12.51
C PHE A 6 -34.98 12.54 13.90
N THR A 7 -36.19 13.04 13.97
CA THR A 7 -37.01 13.07 15.18
C THR A 7 -38.39 12.51 14.90
N VAL A 8 -39.06 12.09 15.96
CA VAL A 8 -40.46 11.65 15.88
C VAL A 8 -41.29 12.53 16.79
N GLU A 9 -42.29 13.21 16.23
CA GLU A 9 -43.22 14.07 16.95
C GLU A 9 -44.65 13.67 16.58
N SER A 10 -45.47 13.43 17.59
CA SER A 10 -46.89 13.01 17.41
C SER A 10 -47.07 11.82 16.44
N GLY A 11 -46.16 10.82 16.51
CA GLY A 11 -46.19 9.63 15.65
C GLY A 11 -45.73 9.87 14.22
N ARG A 12 -45.25 11.07 13.89
CA ARG A 12 -44.74 11.44 12.55
C ARG A 12 -43.23 11.55 12.60
N LEU A 13 -42.53 10.89 11.65
CA LEU A 13 -41.08 10.98 11.48
C LEU A 13 -40.73 12.24 10.68
N TRP A 14 -39.76 13.01 11.20
CA TRP A 14 -39.20 14.18 10.56
C TRP A 14 -37.72 13.96 10.29
N LEU A 15 -37.35 13.98 9.02
CA LEU A 15 -35.95 13.90 8.60
C LEU A 15 -35.31 15.28 8.77
N LEU A 16 -34.28 15.39 9.62
CA LEU A 16 -33.62 16.64 9.94
C LEU A 16 -32.40 16.87 9.05
N GLN A 17 -31.57 15.82 8.87
CA GLN A 17 -30.33 15.93 8.11
C GLN A 17 -29.94 14.58 7.54
N THR A 18 -29.29 14.60 6.37
CA THR A 18 -28.59 13.44 5.81
C THR A 18 -27.17 13.84 5.37
N ARG A 19 -26.22 12.93 5.53
CA ARG A 19 -24.84 13.10 5.05
C ARG A 19 -24.26 11.76 4.65
N SER A 20 -23.23 11.76 3.79
CA SER A 20 -22.50 10.54 3.47
C SER A 20 -21.81 10.01 4.72
N ALA A 21 -22.08 8.76 5.08
CA ALA A 21 -21.50 8.13 6.26
C ALA A 21 -19.97 8.00 6.09
N LYS A 22 -19.21 8.45 7.10
CA LYS A 22 -17.76 8.20 7.17
C LYS A 22 -17.55 6.73 7.51
N ARG A 23 -16.66 6.06 6.77
CA ARG A 23 -16.39 4.63 6.92
C ARG A 23 -14.89 4.37 6.90
N SER A 24 -14.46 3.33 7.63
CA SER A 24 -13.12 2.79 7.43
C SER A 24 -13.00 2.18 6.02
N PRO A 25 -11.80 2.08 5.46
CA PRO A 25 -11.58 1.40 4.17
C PRO A 25 -12.17 -0.01 4.14
N GLN A 26 -12.04 -0.80 5.22
CA GLN A 26 -12.64 -2.13 5.33
C GLN A 26 -14.17 -2.10 5.19
N ALA A 27 -14.83 -1.23 5.95
CA ALA A 27 -16.28 -1.12 5.90
C ALA A 27 -16.78 -0.63 4.52
N ALA A 28 -16.01 0.22 3.84
CA ALA A 28 -16.33 0.69 2.49
C ALA A 28 -16.27 -0.45 1.46
N VAL A 29 -15.22 -1.27 1.50
CA VAL A 29 -15.04 -2.42 0.61
C VAL A 29 -16.11 -3.48 0.86
N ARG A 30 -16.33 -3.87 2.13
CA ARG A 30 -17.37 -4.83 2.51
C ARG A 30 -18.76 -4.40 2.05
N ALA A 31 -19.10 -3.12 2.24
CA ALA A 31 -20.37 -2.57 1.76
C ALA A 31 -20.47 -2.57 0.22
N ALA A 32 -19.38 -2.28 -0.49
CA ALA A 32 -19.37 -2.31 -1.95
C ALA A 32 -19.61 -3.74 -2.49
N VAL A 33 -18.95 -4.74 -1.88
CA VAL A 33 -19.13 -6.15 -2.24
C VAL A 33 -20.56 -6.60 -1.95
N ALA A 34 -21.06 -6.39 -0.72
CA ALA A 34 -22.41 -6.77 -0.32
C ALA A 34 -23.48 -6.14 -1.23
N PHE A 35 -23.38 -4.85 -1.51
CA PHE A 35 -24.34 -4.16 -2.39
C PHE A 35 -24.33 -4.68 -3.83
N ALA A 36 -23.17 -5.14 -4.32
CA ALA A 36 -23.10 -5.73 -5.65
C ALA A 36 -23.68 -7.17 -5.65
N GLU A 37 -23.46 -7.94 -4.60
CA GLU A 37 -24.04 -9.29 -4.43
C GLU A 37 -25.56 -9.23 -4.25
N ASP A 38 -26.07 -8.23 -3.54
CA ASP A 38 -27.51 -7.96 -3.36
C ASP A 38 -28.16 -7.32 -4.61
N GLY A 39 -27.39 -7.01 -5.66
CA GLY A 39 -27.89 -6.39 -6.88
C GLY A 39 -28.29 -4.91 -6.73
N ILE A 40 -27.93 -4.26 -5.63
CA ILE A 40 -28.21 -2.83 -5.37
C ILE A 40 -27.35 -1.94 -6.28
N ILE A 41 -26.11 -2.35 -6.57
CA ILE A 41 -25.18 -1.69 -7.49
C ILE A 41 -24.59 -2.72 -8.45
N SER A 42 -24.07 -2.26 -9.59
CA SER A 42 -23.34 -3.16 -10.49
C SER A 42 -21.93 -3.49 -9.94
N LYS A 43 -21.34 -4.61 -10.41
CA LYS A 43 -19.95 -4.98 -10.09
C LYS A 43 -18.97 -3.87 -10.50
N GLU A 44 -19.19 -3.24 -11.65
CA GLU A 44 -18.41 -2.10 -12.11
C GLU A 44 -18.48 -0.92 -11.13
N GLN A 45 -19.67 -0.59 -10.64
CA GLN A 45 -19.87 0.46 -9.64
C GLN A 45 -19.19 0.12 -8.32
N ALA A 46 -19.17 -1.16 -7.92
CA ALA A 46 -18.46 -1.62 -6.73
C ALA A 46 -16.95 -1.45 -6.88
N VAL A 47 -16.37 -1.89 -8.00
CA VAL A 47 -14.94 -1.76 -8.31
C VAL A 47 -14.50 -0.29 -8.30
N ARG A 48 -15.27 0.60 -8.93
CA ARG A 48 -14.97 2.04 -8.95
C ARG A 48 -14.98 2.72 -7.58
N ARG A 49 -15.50 2.07 -6.53
CA ARG A 49 -15.51 2.58 -5.16
C ARG A 49 -14.22 2.27 -4.38
N LEU A 50 -13.35 1.42 -4.90
CA LEU A 50 -12.07 1.07 -4.30
C LEU A 50 -10.93 1.78 -5.04
N SER A 51 -10.17 2.63 -4.33
CA SER A 51 -8.93 3.17 -4.88
C SER A 51 -7.78 2.17 -4.71
N THR A 52 -6.76 2.27 -5.56
CA THR A 52 -5.54 1.45 -5.46
C THR A 52 -4.87 1.61 -4.10
N GLU A 53 -4.84 2.83 -3.56
CA GLU A 53 -4.28 3.12 -2.25
C GLU A 53 -5.05 2.43 -1.13
N GLN A 54 -6.38 2.46 -1.18
CA GLN A 54 -7.22 1.72 -0.22
C GLN A 54 -7.00 0.21 -0.31
N ALA A 55 -6.86 -0.34 -1.53
CA ALA A 55 -6.56 -1.75 -1.70
C ALA A 55 -5.23 -2.13 -1.06
N ARG A 56 -4.17 -1.35 -1.29
CA ARG A 56 -2.85 -1.54 -0.66
C ARG A 56 -2.92 -1.48 0.86
N GLN A 57 -3.60 -0.48 1.43
CA GLN A 57 -3.77 -0.34 2.89
C GLN A 57 -4.52 -1.51 3.51
N LEU A 58 -5.47 -2.10 2.79
CA LEU A 58 -6.27 -3.23 3.28
C LEU A 58 -5.54 -4.56 3.22
N THR A 59 -4.64 -4.72 2.26
CA THR A 59 -3.86 -5.96 2.06
C THR A 59 -2.48 -5.91 2.71
N ALA A 60 -2.00 -4.71 3.10
CA ALA A 60 -0.71 -4.54 3.74
C ALA A 60 -0.66 -5.21 5.13
N PRO A 61 0.45 -5.87 5.48
CA PRO A 61 0.69 -6.38 6.83
C PRO A 61 0.58 -5.27 7.87
N LYS A 62 0.09 -5.60 9.06
CA LYS A 62 -0.07 -4.68 10.20
C LYS A 62 0.61 -5.23 11.44
N LEU A 63 1.04 -4.33 12.32
CA LEU A 63 1.52 -4.75 13.64
C LEU A 63 0.34 -5.17 14.52
N VAL A 64 0.58 -6.17 15.39
CA VAL A 64 -0.37 -6.51 16.45
C VAL A 64 -0.59 -5.32 17.39
N PRO A 65 -1.78 -5.16 18.01
CA PRO A 65 -2.08 -4.01 18.87
C PRO A 65 -1.07 -3.79 20.01
N GLU A 66 -0.57 -4.87 20.61
CA GLU A 66 0.42 -4.83 21.69
C GLU A 66 1.78 -4.26 21.24
N ALA A 67 2.15 -4.50 19.99
CA ALA A 67 3.36 -3.94 19.39
C ALA A 67 3.24 -2.42 19.16
N ILE A 68 2.05 -1.96 18.77
CA ILE A 68 1.77 -0.53 18.51
C ILE A 68 1.86 0.31 19.80
N GLY A 69 1.60 -0.30 20.96
CA GLY A 69 1.71 0.33 22.27
C GLY A 69 3.15 0.64 22.72
N GLN A 70 4.18 0.11 22.04
CA GLN A 70 5.58 0.37 22.37
C GLN A 70 5.99 1.79 21.97
N ARG A 71 6.98 2.35 22.70
CA ARG A 71 7.55 3.65 22.33
C ARG A 71 8.36 3.51 21.05
N PRO A 72 8.07 4.27 19.98
CA PRO A 72 8.84 4.23 18.77
C PRO A 72 10.23 4.85 18.98
N LEU A 73 11.23 4.32 18.26
CA LEU A 73 12.58 4.89 18.18
C LEU A 73 12.62 6.15 17.32
N ALA A 74 11.82 6.17 16.25
CA ALA A 74 11.67 7.31 15.37
C ALA A 74 10.23 7.38 14.84
N VAL A 75 9.80 8.58 14.45
CA VAL A 75 8.50 8.85 13.83
C VAL A 75 8.73 9.75 12.64
N GLY A 76 8.11 9.40 11.52
CA GLY A 76 8.14 10.18 10.28
C GLY A 76 6.76 10.17 9.61
N GLU A 77 6.74 10.57 8.36
CA GLU A 77 5.54 10.51 7.52
C GLU A 77 5.38 9.12 6.89
N ALA A 78 4.19 8.55 6.97
CA ALA A 78 3.81 7.30 6.34
C ALA A 78 3.81 7.47 4.80
N ALA A 79 4.77 6.85 4.10
CA ALA A 79 4.96 7.06 2.67
C ALA A 79 4.49 5.88 1.81
N CYS A 80 4.68 4.65 2.28
CA CYS A 80 4.14 3.44 1.66
C CYS A 80 3.70 2.47 2.77
N PRO A 81 2.44 2.00 2.76
CA PRO A 81 1.90 1.16 3.83
C PRO A 81 2.54 -0.23 3.87
N GLY A 82 2.49 -0.85 5.05
CA GLY A 82 3.02 -2.18 5.32
C GLY A 82 3.99 -2.18 6.49
N VAL A 83 4.45 -3.37 6.85
CA VAL A 83 5.40 -3.59 7.94
C VAL A 83 6.60 -4.36 7.41
N ALA A 84 7.79 -3.89 7.73
CA ALA A 84 9.04 -4.57 7.43
C ALA A 84 9.95 -4.60 8.66
N SER A 85 10.60 -5.73 8.92
CA SER A 85 11.62 -5.86 9.97
C SER A 85 12.95 -6.20 9.33
N GLY A 86 14.02 -5.59 9.82
CA GLY A 86 15.37 -5.87 9.30
C GLY A 86 16.45 -5.11 10.05
N VAL A 87 17.69 -5.37 9.66
CA VAL A 87 18.84 -4.61 10.16
C VAL A 87 18.96 -3.32 9.34
N VAL A 88 19.13 -2.20 10.00
CA VAL A 88 19.31 -0.90 9.34
C VAL A 88 20.67 -0.83 8.68
N VAL A 89 20.69 -0.62 7.37
CA VAL A 89 21.87 -0.46 6.53
C VAL A 89 21.82 0.94 5.89
N ILE A 90 22.94 1.64 5.89
CA ILE A 90 23.01 3.03 5.39
C ILE A 90 23.65 3.14 4.01
N ASP A 91 24.29 2.08 3.54
CA ASP A 91 24.96 1.99 2.25
C ASP A 91 24.12 1.15 1.28
N PRO A 92 23.78 1.67 0.09
CA PRO A 92 22.97 0.96 -0.90
C PRO A 92 23.62 -0.32 -1.45
N GLU A 93 24.95 -0.34 -1.64
CA GLU A 93 25.69 -1.50 -2.09
C GLU A 93 25.71 -2.60 -1.02
N GLU A 94 25.86 -2.20 0.26
CA GLU A 94 25.73 -3.14 1.37
C GLU A 94 24.31 -3.71 1.45
N ALA A 95 23.28 -2.87 1.30
CA ALA A 95 21.88 -3.30 1.31
C ALA A 95 21.60 -4.30 0.19
N GLU A 96 22.10 -4.05 -1.02
CA GLU A 96 21.98 -4.98 -2.14
C GLU A 96 22.68 -6.30 -1.85
N THR A 97 23.93 -6.26 -1.43
CA THR A 97 24.72 -7.46 -1.15
C THR A 97 24.08 -8.34 -0.08
N ARG A 98 23.57 -7.72 1.00
CA ARG A 98 22.92 -8.44 2.11
C ARG A 98 21.54 -8.94 1.72
N GLY A 99 20.75 -8.13 0.99
CA GLY A 99 19.44 -8.52 0.48
C GLY A 99 19.53 -9.71 -0.49
N GLN A 100 20.51 -9.74 -1.40
CA GLN A 100 20.77 -10.87 -2.31
C GLN A 100 21.15 -12.16 -1.56
N ARG A 101 21.73 -12.06 -0.36
CA ARG A 101 21.99 -13.21 0.53
C ARG A 101 20.76 -13.66 1.32
N GLY A 102 19.60 -13.01 1.13
CA GLY A 102 18.36 -13.30 1.84
C GLY A 102 18.26 -12.70 3.24
N GLU A 103 19.15 -11.76 3.59
CA GLU A 103 19.06 -11.04 4.87
C GLU A 103 17.95 -10.00 4.80
N ASP A 104 17.19 -9.86 5.89
CA ASP A 104 16.19 -8.80 6.01
C ASP A 104 16.91 -7.50 6.41
N VAL A 105 16.94 -6.54 5.48
CA VAL A 105 17.55 -5.23 5.65
C VAL A 105 16.54 -4.11 5.48
N ILE A 106 16.70 -3.03 6.23
CA ILE A 106 16.01 -1.75 6.07
C ILE A 106 17.05 -0.75 5.59
N LEU A 107 16.86 -0.22 4.37
CA LEU A 107 17.75 0.82 3.86
C LEU A 107 17.38 2.16 4.52
N ALA A 108 18.39 2.83 5.08
CA ALA A 108 18.24 4.13 5.73
C ALA A 108 19.13 5.18 5.06
N ARG A 109 18.53 6.28 4.59
CA ARG A 109 19.25 7.36 3.92
C ARG A 109 18.88 8.71 4.53
N ALA A 110 19.78 9.67 4.48
CA ALA A 110 19.40 11.06 4.79
C ALA A 110 18.39 11.58 3.75
N ILE A 111 18.71 11.39 2.48
CA ILE A 111 17.85 11.63 1.31
C ILE A 111 18.18 10.54 0.30
N THR A 112 17.21 10.02 -0.43
CA THR A 112 17.47 9.07 -1.52
C THR A 112 17.72 9.77 -2.85
N SER A 113 18.51 9.10 -3.68
CA SER A 113 18.80 9.48 -5.07
C SER A 113 18.51 8.32 -6.02
N PRO A 114 18.44 8.55 -7.34
CA PRO A 114 18.31 7.45 -8.31
C PRO A 114 19.41 6.40 -8.22
N ASN A 115 20.61 6.76 -7.75
CA ASN A 115 21.73 5.83 -7.56
C ASN A 115 21.48 4.84 -6.43
N ASP A 116 20.54 5.10 -5.53
CA ASP A 116 20.22 4.20 -4.40
C ASP A 116 19.24 3.08 -4.80
N LEU A 117 18.76 3.07 -6.05
CA LEU A 117 17.64 2.22 -6.50
C LEU A 117 17.92 0.72 -6.29
N HIS A 118 19.12 0.24 -6.59
CA HIS A 118 19.52 -1.17 -6.40
C HIS A 118 19.41 -1.60 -4.93
N GLY A 119 19.85 -0.73 -4.00
CA GLY A 119 19.71 -0.98 -2.57
C GLY A 119 18.28 -0.93 -2.09
N ILE A 120 17.44 -0.03 -2.66
CA ILE A 120 16.00 0.05 -2.35
C ILE A 120 15.28 -1.23 -2.79
N ILE A 121 15.58 -1.75 -3.98
CA ILE A 121 14.98 -2.98 -4.51
C ILE A 121 15.31 -4.19 -3.63
N ALA A 122 16.55 -4.29 -3.14
CA ALA A 122 17.00 -5.40 -2.33
C ALA A 122 16.55 -5.33 -0.86
N ALA A 123 16.19 -4.14 -0.37
CA ALA A 123 15.73 -3.93 1.00
C ALA A 123 14.27 -4.37 1.20
N ARG A 124 13.92 -4.75 2.43
CA ARG A 124 12.54 -5.04 2.86
C ARG A 124 11.73 -3.77 3.13
N GLY A 125 12.38 -2.64 3.34
CA GLY A 125 11.75 -1.35 3.61
C GLY A 125 12.76 -0.21 3.57
N LEU A 126 12.24 1.00 3.55
CA LEU A 126 13.02 2.22 3.39
C LEU A 126 12.67 3.25 4.45
N MET A 127 13.68 3.90 5.02
CA MET A 127 13.49 5.09 5.86
C MET A 127 14.40 6.23 5.42
N THR A 128 13.92 7.47 5.60
CA THR A 128 14.73 8.66 5.34
C THR A 128 14.66 9.69 6.47
N GLU A 129 15.75 10.44 6.68
CA GLU A 129 15.74 11.58 7.62
C GLU A 129 14.89 12.73 7.13
N GLN A 130 14.94 13.00 5.83
CA GLN A 130 14.27 14.11 5.16
C GLN A 130 13.34 13.59 4.06
N GLY A 131 12.40 14.44 3.65
CA GLY A 131 11.44 14.13 2.61
C GLY A 131 10.02 14.05 3.14
N GLY A 132 9.07 13.99 2.24
CA GLY A 132 7.64 13.85 2.50
C GLY A 132 7.00 12.87 1.52
N ALA A 133 5.68 12.75 1.52
CA ALA A 133 4.91 11.80 0.70
C ALA A 133 5.15 11.91 -0.83
N THR A 134 5.71 13.00 -1.31
CA THR A 134 6.05 13.23 -2.72
C THR A 134 7.55 13.10 -3.02
N SER A 135 8.38 12.73 -2.02
CA SER A 135 9.82 12.54 -2.22
C SER A 135 10.12 11.34 -3.12
N HIS A 136 11.33 11.30 -3.68
CA HIS A 136 11.80 10.18 -4.49
C HIS A 136 11.67 8.83 -3.74
N ALA A 137 12.06 8.79 -2.46
CA ALA A 137 11.90 7.63 -1.60
C ALA A 137 10.44 7.13 -1.56
N ALA A 138 9.50 8.05 -1.36
CA ALA A 138 8.08 7.73 -1.27
C ALA A 138 7.50 7.21 -2.60
N VAL A 139 7.90 7.81 -3.73
CA VAL A 139 7.45 7.39 -5.06
C VAL A 139 7.94 5.99 -5.38
N VAL A 140 9.26 5.76 -5.30
CA VAL A 140 9.88 4.46 -5.61
C VAL A 140 9.36 3.35 -4.69
N SER A 141 9.21 3.63 -3.38
CA SER A 141 8.69 2.64 -2.45
C SER A 141 7.26 2.22 -2.78
N ARG A 142 6.40 3.15 -3.24
CA ARG A 142 5.04 2.81 -3.67
C ARG A 142 5.02 1.98 -4.96
N GLU A 143 5.91 2.25 -5.89
CA GLU A 143 6.06 1.44 -7.11
C GLU A 143 6.49 0.02 -6.80
N LEU A 144 7.45 -0.15 -5.89
CA LEU A 144 7.97 -1.45 -5.47
C LEU A 144 7.07 -2.16 -4.43
N GLY A 145 6.13 -1.45 -3.79
CA GLY A 145 5.33 -1.98 -2.69
C GLY A 145 6.12 -2.17 -1.38
N HIS A 146 7.26 -1.48 -1.22
CA HIS A 146 8.10 -1.58 -0.03
C HIS A 146 7.62 -0.62 1.06
N PRO A 147 7.39 -1.08 2.29
CA PRO A 147 7.05 -0.21 3.41
C PRO A 147 8.06 0.93 3.56
N CYS A 148 7.54 2.17 3.71
CA CYS A 148 8.41 3.35 3.73
C CYS A 148 7.96 4.39 4.74
N VAL A 149 8.92 4.93 5.47
CA VAL A 149 8.75 6.07 6.40
C VAL A 149 9.76 7.15 6.02
N VAL A 150 9.28 8.36 5.74
CA VAL A 150 10.13 9.49 5.34
C VAL A 150 10.09 10.61 6.39
N GLY A 151 11.13 11.45 6.42
CA GLY A 151 11.15 12.59 7.33
C GLY A 151 11.29 12.19 8.82
N CYS A 152 12.06 11.16 9.13
CA CYS A 152 12.28 10.67 10.51
C CYS A 152 13.09 11.62 11.39
N GLY A 153 13.54 12.76 10.83
CA GLY A 153 14.35 13.75 11.54
C GLY A 153 15.87 13.50 11.46
N SER A 154 16.61 14.56 11.71
CA SER A 154 18.07 14.54 11.61
C SER A 154 18.71 13.53 12.57
N ASN A 155 19.78 12.88 12.11
CA ASN A 155 20.53 11.85 12.81
C ASN A 155 19.80 10.52 13.06
N SER A 156 18.54 10.35 12.63
CA SER A 156 17.82 9.07 12.82
C SER A 156 18.51 7.92 12.11
N VAL A 157 19.09 8.16 10.92
CA VAL A 157 19.87 7.18 10.16
C VAL A 157 21.10 6.73 10.94
N THR A 158 21.89 7.66 11.44
CA THR A 158 23.13 7.36 12.20
C THR A 158 22.82 6.65 13.53
N LEU A 159 21.75 7.07 14.22
CA LEU A 159 21.35 6.48 15.50
C LEU A 159 20.85 5.04 15.37
N LEU A 160 20.21 4.71 14.25
CA LEU A 160 19.60 3.39 14.02
C LEU A 160 20.50 2.45 13.20
N ALA A 161 21.59 2.93 12.63
CA ALA A 161 22.51 2.13 11.82
C ALA A 161 22.98 0.85 12.57
N GLY A 162 22.90 -0.29 11.90
CA GLY A 162 23.26 -1.60 12.44
C GLY A 162 22.23 -2.19 13.43
N GLN A 163 21.25 -1.44 13.88
CA GLN A 163 20.20 -1.97 14.77
C GLN A 163 19.16 -2.76 13.98
N ARG A 164 18.57 -3.78 14.60
CA ARG A 164 17.38 -4.44 14.08
C ARG A 164 16.17 -3.63 14.48
N VAL A 165 15.35 -3.28 13.50
CA VAL A 165 14.13 -2.47 13.70
C VAL A 165 12.95 -3.09 12.99
N THR A 166 11.75 -2.67 13.41
CA THR A 166 10.52 -2.86 12.67
C THR A 166 9.99 -1.50 12.21
N LEU A 167 9.84 -1.34 10.91
CA LEU A 167 9.30 -0.17 10.24
C LEU A 167 7.83 -0.40 9.93
N ASP A 168 6.95 0.49 10.41
CA ASP A 168 5.53 0.53 10.09
C ASP A 168 5.26 1.72 9.15
N GLY A 169 5.23 1.44 7.86
CA GLY A 169 4.95 2.40 6.81
C GLY A 169 3.48 2.85 6.76
N THR A 170 2.59 2.20 7.52
CA THR A 170 1.18 2.59 7.63
C THR A 170 0.99 3.71 8.65
N THR A 171 1.72 3.67 9.76
CA THR A 171 1.62 4.67 10.83
C THR A 171 2.79 5.65 10.89
N GLY A 172 3.85 5.43 10.08
CA GLY A 172 5.04 6.27 10.06
C GLY A 172 5.94 6.08 11.29
N ARG A 173 5.93 4.91 11.92
CA ARG A 173 6.66 4.62 13.16
C ARG A 173 7.73 3.57 12.96
N ILE A 174 8.82 3.70 13.68
CA ILE A 174 9.95 2.74 13.69
C ILE A 174 10.17 2.28 15.12
N PHE A 175 10.22 0.96 15.33
CA PHE A 175 10.31 0.31 16.63
C PHE A 175 11.57 -0.50 16.74
N ALA A 176 12.03 -0.76 17.97
CA ALA A 176 13.17 -1.63 18.24
C ALA A 176 12.82 -3.10 17.97
N GLY A 177 13.77 -3.84 17.41
CA GLY A 177 13.68 -5.28 17.21
C GLY A 177 12.70 -5.71 16.12
N SER A 178 12.40 -7.01 16.06
CA SER A 178 11.38 -7.60 15.18
C SER A 178 10.09 -7.75 15.97
N LEU A 179 9.06 -7.03 15.57
CA LEU A 179 7.74 -7.06 16.20
C LEU A 179 6.82 -8.06 15.49
N ALA A 180 5.84 -8.57 16.24
CA ALA A 180 4.84 -9.48 15.69
C ALA A 180 3.92 -8.73 14.71
N ILE A 181 3.65 -9.40 13.59
CA ILE A 181 2.79 -8.91 12.52
C ILE A 181 1.46 -9.64 12.63
N GLU A 182 0.39 -8.89 12.62
CA GLU A 182 -0.97 -9.45 12.51
C GLU A 182 -1.18 -9.97 11.09
N GLN A 183 -1.67 -11.19 10.97
CA GLN A 183 -2.14 -11.66 9.67
C GLN A 183 -3.35 -10.82 9.28
N THR A 184 -3.33 -10.24 8.10
CA THR A 184 -4.43 -9.43 7.60
C THR A 184 -5.73 -10.24 7.66
N ASN A 185 -6.81 -9.61 8.14
CA ASN A 185 -8.11 -10.27 8.27
C ASN A 185 -8.52 -10.94 6.94
N GLU A 186 -8.66 -12.27 6.95
CA GLU A 186 -8.98 -13.06 5.75
C GLU A 186 -10.27 -12.59 5.05
N GLU A 187 -11.23 -12.06 5.81
CA GLU A 187 -12.49 -11.54 5.27
C GLU A 187 -12.24 -10.27 4.44
N SER A 188 -11.39 -9.36 4.94
CA SER A 188 -11.01 -8.14 4.21
C SER A 188 -10.20 -8.47 2.96
N ILE A 189 -9.33 -9.49 3.01
CA ILE A 189 -8.58 -9.97 1.85
C ILE A 189 -9.56 -10.52 0.80
N ARG A 190 -10.53 -11.36 1.21
CA ARG A 190 -11.53 -11.94 0.30
C ARG A 190 -12.38 -10.87 -0.40
N ASP A 191 -12.81 -9.85 0.31
CA ASP A 191 -13.61 -8.77 -0.26
C ASP A 191 -12.80 -7.96 -1.30
N VAL A 192 -11.53 -7.66 -0.99
CA VAL A 192 -10.63 -7.00 -1.95
C VAL A 192 -10.37 -7.88 -3.16
N GLN A 193 -10.11 -9.19 -2.96
CA GLN A 193 -9.90 -10.15 -4.05
C GLN A 193 -11.11 -10.22 -4.99
N LYS A 194 -12.34 -10.28 -4.44
CA LYS A 194 -13.57 -10.23 -5.24
C LYS A 194 -13.65 -8.96 -6.11
N LEU A 195 -13.32 -7.80 -5.55
CA LEU A 195 -13.32 -6.56 -6.32
C LEU A 195 -12.25 -6.58 -7.42
N ILE A 196 -11.07 -7.15 -7.15
CA ILE A 196 -10.01 -7.33 -8.15
C ILE A 196 -10.48 -8.27 -9.25
N GLU A 197 -11.06 -9.43 -8.92
CA GLU A 197 -11.62 -10.40 -9.90
C GLU A 197 -12.69 -9.75 -10.79
N TRP A 198 -13.60 -8.97 -10.19
CA TRP A 198 -14.60 -8.24 -10.95
C TRP A 198 -13.96 -7.17 -11.84
N GLY A 199 -12.92 -6.47 -11.35
CA GLY A 199 -12.16 -5.49 -12.12
C GLY A 199 -11.47 -6.13 -13.33
N MET A 200 -10.81 -7.26 -13.13
CA MET A 200 -10.17 -8.03 -14.20
C MET A 200 -11.19 -8.51 -15.26
N ALA A 201 -12.36 -8.94 -14.84
CA ALA A 201 -13.43 -9.35 -15.76
C ALA A 201 -14.03 -8.18 -16.56
N LEU A 202 -13.91 -6.94 -16.08
CA LEU A 202 -14.41 -5.73 -16.73
C LEU A 202 -13.38 -5.06 -17.65
N THR A 203 -12.11 -5.46 -17.58
CA THR A 203 -11.06 -4.92 -18.44
C THR A 203 -10.73 -5.88 -19.57
N PRO A 204 -10.54 -5.40 -20.80
CA PRO A 204 -10.03 -6.22 -21.89
C PRO A 204 -8.53 -6.53 -21.78
N LEU A 205 -7.85 -6.01 -20.75
CA LEU A 205 -6.43 -6.22 -20.53
C LEU A 205 -6.16 -7.55 -19.86
N HIS A 206 -5.24 -8.31 -20.42
CA HIS A 206 -4.60 -9.46 -19.80
C HIS A 206 -3.21 -9.03 -19.30
N ILE A 207 -3.07 -8.73 -18.01
CA ILE A 207 -1.78 -8.44 -17.38
C ILE A 207 -1.15 -9.77 -17.00
N VAL A 208 0.01 -10.08 -17.56
CA VAL A 208 0.79 -11.29 -17.28
C VAL A 208 2.11 -10.93 -16.62
N LYS A 209 2.63 -11.82 -15.76
CA LYS A 209 3.97 -11.64 -15.19
C LYS A 209 5.03 -11.80 -16.28
N SER A 210 6.13 -11.09 -16.15
CA SER A 210 7.24 -11.10 -17.13
C SER A 210 7.76 -12.50 -17.50
N ALA A 211 7.61 -13.50 -16.63
CA ALA A 211 8.00 -14.87 -16.88
C ALA A 211 7.07 -15.67 -17.81
N ASP A 212 5.81 -15.20 -17.97
CA ASP A 212 4.75 -15.93 -18.70
C ASP A 212 4.38 -15.26 -20.03
N VAL A 213 5.27 -14.43 -20.56
CA VAL A 213 4.99 -13.56 -21.71
C VAL A 213 5.11 -14.33 -23.05
N SER A 214 4.06 -14.25 -23.89
CA SER A 214 4.13 -14.62 -25.31
C SER A 214 4.87 -13.54 -26.12
N GLU A 215 5.43 -13.94 -27.29
CA GLU A 215 6.16 -13.01 -28.19
C GLU A 215 5.32 -11.81 -28.67
N ASP A 216 3.99 -11.90 -28.59
CA ASP A 216 3.03 -10.87 -29.03
C ASP A 216 2.64 -9.87 -27.90
N ALA A 217 3.22 -9.96 -26.72
CA ALA A 217 2.89 -9.08 -25.61
C ALA A 217 3.58 -7.71 -25.75
N ILE A 218 2.84 -6.65 -25.47
CA ILE A 218 3.33 -5.28 -25.52
C ILE A 218 3.93 -4.91 -24.17
N ASP A 219 5.15 -4.40 -24.18
CA ASP A 219 5.82 -3.89 -23.00
C ASP A 219 5.33 -2.46 -22.67
N LEU A 220 4.72 -2.29 -21.49
CA LEU A 220 4.18 -1.00 -21.05
C LEU A 220 5.26 0.06 -20.88
N ASP A 221 6.49 -0.33 -20.53
CA ASP A 221 7.59 0.59 -20.32
C ASP A 221 8.10 1.21 -21.62
N THR A 222 7.90 0.51 -22.75
CA THR A 222 8.30 0.98 -24.09
C THR A 222 7.17 1.64 -24.87
N PHE A 223 5.94 1.58 -24.35
CA PHE A 223 4.73 2.01 -25.05
C PHE A 223 4.29 3.38 -24.56
N GLY A 224 4.75 4.46 -25.15
CA GLY A 224 4.36 5.83 -24.82
C GLY A 224 2.84 6.08 -24.74
N GLU A 225 2.29 7.09 -25.40
CA GLU A 225 0.84 7.38 -25.36
C GLU A 225 -0.04 6.33 -26.09
N GLU A 226 0.54 5.43 -26.85
CA GLU A 226 -0.15 4.40 -27.64
C GLU A 226 -0.78 3.29 -26.79
N TRP A 227 -0.39 3.15 -25.50
CA TRP A 227 -0.98 2.17 -24.56
C TRP A 227 -2.52 2.31 -24.42
N ARG A 228 -3.06 3.53 -24.59
CA ARG A 228 -4.50 3.76 -24.55
C ARG A 228 -5.25 3.15 -25.74
N ALA A 229 -4.59 3.07 -26.90
CA ALA A 229 -5.14 2.41 -28.08
C ALA A 229 -5.09 0.89 -27.94
N ALA A 230 -3.99 0.35 -27.40
CA ALA A 230 -3.83 -1.06 -27.08
C ALA A 230 -4.89 -1.54 -26.06
N LEU A 231 -5.16 -0.75 -25.03
CA LEU A 231 -6.22 -0.97 -24.05
C LEU A 231 -7.60 -1.17 -24.70
N ARG A 232 -7.94 -0.35 -25.69
CA ARG A 232 -9.23 -0.44 -26.39
C ARG A 232 -9.32 -1.64 -27.31
N ALA A 233 -8.20 -2.13 -27.81
CA ALA A 233 -8.10 -3.27 -28.73
C ALA A 233 -8.06 -4.63 -28.00
N GLY A 234 -7.97 -4.67 -26.66
CA GLY A 234 -7.92 -5.92 -25.91
C GLY A 234 -6.59 -6.69 -26.06
N ILE A 235 -5.49 -5.98 -26.23
CA ILE A 235 -4.17 -6.59 -26.45
C ILE A 235 -3.54 -6.96 -25.09
N THR A 236 -2.82 -8.08 -25.07
CA THR A 236 -2.03 -8.51 -23.89
C THR A 236 -0.85 -7.58 -23.69
N VAL A 237 -0.69 -7.03 -22.49
CA VAL A 237 0.44 -6.15 -22.15
C VAL A 237 1.29 -6.76 -21.05
N ARG A 238 2.58 -6.51 -21.16
CA ARG A 238 3.61 -6.90 -20.21
C ARG A 238 3.78 -5.78 -19.19
N GLY A 239 3.74 -6.11 -17.92
CA GLY A 239 4.01 -5.18 -16.79
C GLY A 239 5.15 -5.70 -15.94
#